data_2e1f3a20cc4687d08f84822f38a106f3
#
_entry.id   2e1f3a20cc4687d08f84822f38a106f3
#
_cell.length_a   1.000
_cell.length_b   1.000
_cell.length_c   1.000
_cell.angle_alpha   90.00
_cell.angle_beta   90.00
_cell.angle_gamma   90.00
#
_symmetry.space_group_name_H-M   'P 1'
#
loop_
_entity.id
_entity.type
_entity.pdbx_description
1 polymer ?
#
loop_
_entity_poly.entity_id
_entity_poly.type
_entity_poly.pdbx_seq_one_letter_code
_entity_poly.pdbx_strand_id
1 'polypeptide(L)'
;GFLGVSVIAGGDTAGHFWAILACLGAAVSYGFAGVWGRRFKAMGLAPMQVAFGMLTSSTLLVFPFWLGIDRPWQADAPALAPVLALAALAVMSTALAYVLYFRLLARAGATMLSLVTLLIPASALGLGALVLQEAIMMHHLIGLALILLGLLAIDGRLSKWRG
;
A
#
# COMPACT_ATOMS: atom_id res chain seq x y z
N GLY A 1 -2.68 -7.73 -12.63
CA GLY A 1 -1.98 -7.31 -11.40
C GLY A 1 -0.85 -8.24 -11.02
N PHE A 2 -1.12 -9.52 -10.72
CA PHE A 2 -0.11 -10.49 -10.24
C PHE A 2 1.07 -10.67 -11.19
N LEU A 3 0.80 -10.90 -12.48
CA LEU A 3 1.84 -11.03 -13.50
C LEU A 3 2.73 -9.78 -13.59
N GLY A 4 2.15 -8.59 -13.43
CA GLY A 4 2.91 -7.34 -13.45
C GLY A 4 3.90 -7.23 -12.30
N VAL A 5 3.51 -7.64 -11.10
CA VAL A 5 4.40 -7.66 -9.92
C VAL A 5 5.54 -8.66 -10.11
N SER A 6 5.26 -9.84 -10.66
CA SER A 6 6.29 -10.86 -10.93
C SER A 6 7.30 -10.39 -11.97
N VAL A 7 6.86 -9.62 -12.97
CA VAL A 7 7.75 -9.05 -14.01
C VAL A 7 8.61 -7.94 -13.43
N ILE A 8 8.06 -7.07 -12.55
CA ILE A 8 8.84 -6.02 -11.88
C ILE A 8 9.91 -6.61 -10.96
N ALA A 9 9.61 -7.72 -10.27
CA ALA A 9 10.56 -8.40 -9.39
C ALA A 9 11.79 -8.97 -10.12
N GLY A 10 11.81 -8.92 -11.48
CA GLY A 10 12.94 -9.32 -12.31
C GLY A 10 13.47 -10.70 -11.97
N GLY A 11 13.25 -11.68 -12.73
CA GLY A 11 13.63 -13.11 -12.72
C GLY A 11 14.57 -13.74 -11.67
N ASP A 12 15.15 -12.97 -10.78
CA ASP A 12 16.03 -13.46 -9.70
C ASP A 12 15.22 -13.88 -8.48
N THR A 13 14.31 -14.84 -8.71
CA THR A 13 13.33 -15.28 -7.71
C THR A 13 13.91 -16.17 -6.62
N ALA A 14 15.07 -16.77 -6.85
CA ALA A 14 15.63 -17.75 -5.91
C ALA A 14 16.10 -17.11 -4.59
N GLY A 15 16.68 -15.91 -4.62
CA GLY A 15 17.11 -15.19 -3.42
C GLY A 15 15.99 -14.45 -2.68
N HIS A 16 14.86 -14.18 -3.36
CA HIS A 16 13.76 -13.34 -2.83
C HIS A 16 12.44 -14.09 -2.64
N PHE A 17 12.44 -15.42 -2.74
CA PHE A 17 11.23 -16.25 -2.66
C PHE A 17 10.38 -15.95 -1.42
N TRP A 18 10.99 -15.88 -0.24
CA TRP A 18 10.29 -15.56 1.01
C TRP A 18 9.73 -14.15 1.05
N ALA A 19 10.44 -13.19 0.46
CA ALA A 19 9.96 -11.81 0.34
C ALA A 19 8.73 -11.73 -0.57
N ILE A 20 8.74 -12.45 -1.70
CA ILE A 20 7.60 -12.52 -2.62
C ILE A 20 6.40 -13.18 -1.92
N LEU A 21 6.60 -14.29 -1.20
CA LEU A 21 5.54 -14.92 -0.41
C LEU A 21 4.97 -14.00 0.66
N ALA A 22 5.82 -13.26 1.36
CA ALA A 22 5.39 -12.28 2.36
C ALA A 22 4.54 -11.17 1.74
N CYS A 23 4.95 -10.63 0.59
CA CYS A 23 4.17 -9.63 -0.17
C CYS A 23 2.82 -10.18 -0.64
N LEU A 24 2.79 -11.43 -1.11
CA LEU A 24 1.54 -12.10 -1.49
C LEU A 24 0.62 -12.32 -0.29
N GLY A 25 1.18 -12.77 0.83
CA GLY A 25 0.45 -12.91 2.09
C GLY A 25 -0.15 -11.58 2.55
N ALA A 26 0.62 -10.50 2.46
CA ALA A 26 0.14 -9.15 2.74
C ALA A 26 -1.01 -8.74 1.79
N ALA A 27 -0.88 -8.99 0.49
CA ALA A 27 -1.93 -8.67 -0.49
C ALA A 27 -3.23 -9.45 -0.23
N VAL A 28 -3.13 -10.73 0.11
CA VAL A 28 -4.28 -11.56 0.50
C VAL A 28 -4.92 -11.03 1.78
N SER A 29 -4.13 -10.68 2.79
CA SER A 29 -4.60 -10.09 4.05
C SER A 29 -5.33 -8.77 3.80
N TYR A 30 -4.81 -7.92 2.90
CA TYR A 30 -5.49 -6.69 2.46
C TYR A 30 -6.85 -6.98 1.80
N GLY A 31 -6.92 -8.03 0.97
CA GLY A 31 -8.17 -8.47 0.37
C GLY A 31 -9.23 -8.86 1.42
N PHE A 32 -8.83 -9.67 2.40
CA PHE A 32 -9.69 -10.04 3.53
C PHE A 32 -10.11 -8.83 4.36
N ALA A 33 -9.19 -7.94 4.68
CA ALA A 33 -9.48 -6.70 5.42
C ALA A 33 -10.50 -5.83 4.65
N GLY A 34 -10.40 -5.74 3.33
CA GLY A 34 -11.34 -5.01 2.49
C GLY A 34 -12.75 -5.61 2.50
N VAL A 35 -12.88 -6.93 2.47
CA VAL A 35 -14.18 -7.62 2.57
C VAL A 35 -14.76 -7.46 3.98
N TRP A 36 -13.95 -7.68 5.00
CA TRP A 36 -14.37 -7.54 6.40
C TRP A 36 -14.74 -6.10 6.75
N GLY A 37 -14.02 -5.13 6.21
CA GLY A 37 -14.24 -3.70 6.41
C GLY A 37 -15.63 -3.22 5.98
N ARG A 38 -16.30 -3.93 5.05
CA ARG A 38 -17.68 -3.61 4.65
C ARG A 38 -18.67 -3.75 5.80
N ARG A 39 -18.39 -4.61 6.78
CA ARG A 39 -19.23 -4.79 7.98
C ARG A 39 -19.25 -3.53 8.84
N PHE A 40 -18.12 -2.83 8.95
CA PHE A 40 -18.02 -1.60 9.73
C PHE A 40 -18.89 -0.47 9.14
N LYS A 41 -18.99 -0.44 7.80
CA LYS A 41 -19.91 0.47 7.12
C LYS A 41 -21.37 0.17 7.46
N ALA A 42 -21.76 -1.11 7.54
CA ALA A 42 -23.09 -1.53 7.93
C ALA A 42 -23.42 -1.18 9.41
N MET A 43 -22.39 -1.11 10.25
CA MET A 43 -22.51 -0.69 11.66
C MET A 43 -22.57 0.86 11.84
N GLY A 44 -22.55 1.63 10.76
CA GLY A 44 -22.62 3.09 10.81
C GLY A 44 -21.34 3.78 11.28
N LEU A 45 -20.21 3.05 11.37
CA LEU A 45 -18.96 3.64 11.81
C LEU A 45 -18.38 4.58 10.74
N ALA A 46 -17.93 5.75 11.16
CA ALA A 46 -17.24 6.67 10.28
C ALA A 46 -15.91 6.04 9.81
N PRO A 47 -15.52 6.22 8.53
CA PRO A 47 -14.29 5.64 7.99
C PRO A 47 -13.03 6.00 8.80
N MET A 48 -12.99 7.20 9.40
CA MET A 48 -11.89 7.64 10.25
C MET A 48 -11.80 6.82 11.54
N GLN A 49 -12.94 6.45 12.14
CA GLN A 49 -13.00 5.59 13.33
C GLN A 49 -12.49 4.19 13.01
N VAL A 50 -12.85 3.66 11.84
CA VAL A 50 -12.36 2.36 11.37
C VAL A 50 -10.85 2.40 11.16
N ALA A 51 -10.32 3.44 10.49
CA ALA A 51 -8.89 3.60 10.29
C ALA A 51 -8.13 3.70 11.61
N PHE A 52 -8.61 4.52 12.55
CA PHE A 52 -8.00 4.65 13.87
C PHE A 52 -8.02 3.31 14.63
N GLY A 53 -9.16 2.62 14.63
CA GLY A 53 -9.30 1.31 15.28
C GLY A 53 -8.35 0.27 14.67
N MET A 54 -8.21 0.23 13.34
CA MET A 54 -7.28 -0.67 12.64
C MET A 54 -5.81 -0.39 13.02
N LEU A 55 -5.40 0.87 12.98
CA LEU A 55 -4.02 1.27 13.34
C LEU A 55 -3.71 0.95 14.80
N THR A 56 -4.61 1.28 15.71
CA THR A 56 -4.45 0.98 17.15
C THR A 56 -4.37 -0.52 17.40
N SER A 57 -5.29 -1.29 16.82
CA SER A 57 -5.33 -2.75 16.99
C SER A 57 -4.08 -3.41 16.42
N SER A 58 -3.62 -3.00 15.23
CA SER A 58 -2.40 -3.55 14.63
C SER A 58 -1.16 -3.20 15.46
N THR A 59 -1.07 -1.99 16.00
CA THR A 59 0.01 -1.58 16.90
C THR A 59 0.03 -2.45 18.16
N LEU A 60 -1.13 -2.63 18.80
CA LEU A 60 -1.24 -3.46 20.01
C LEU A 60 -0.90 -4.92 19.76
N LEU A 61 -1.23 -5.46 18.58
CA LEU A 61 -0.88 -6.83 18.19
C LEU A 61 0.61 -6.99 17.91
N VAL A 62 1.24 -6.03 17.23
CA VAL A 62 2.66 -6.12 16.84
C VAL A 62 3.58 -5.78 18.01
N PHE A 63 3.14 -4.91 18.92
CA PHE A 63 3.94 -4.42 20.04
C PHE A 63 4.59 -5.54 20.90
N PRO A 64 3.89 -6.60 21.36
CA PRO A 64 4.51 -7.68 22.12
C PRO A 64 5.54 -8.48 21.30
N PHE A 65 5.32 -8.64 19.99
CA PHE A 65 6.30 -9.31 19.12
C PHE A 65 7.56 -8.46 18.98
N TRP A 66 7.42 -7.16 18.80
CA TRP A 66 8.54 -6.23 18.77
C TRP A 66 9.35 -6.26 20.07
N LEU A 67 8.67 -6.24 21.22
CA LEU A 67 9.36 -6.38 22.51
C LEU A 67 10.07 -7.71 22.67
N GLY A 68 9.44 -8.83 22.28
CA GLY A 68 9.99 -10.17 22.50
C GLY A 68 11.10 -10.56 21.53
N ILE A 69 10.99 -10.15 20.25
CA ILE A 69 11.89 -10.56 19.19
C ILE A 69 13.05 -9.55 19.05
N ASP A 70 12.73 -8.27 18.89
CA ASP A 70 13.73 -7.24 18.60
C ASP A 70 14.46 -6.74 19.84
N ARG A 71 13.90 -6.97 21.05
CA ARG A 71 14.50 -6.58 22.34
C ARG A 71 15.08 -5.17 22.32
N PRO A 72 14.26 -4.14 22.12
CA PRO A 72 14.73 -2.77 21.87
C PRO A 72 15.63 -2.21 23.00
N TRP A 73 15.56 -2.78 24.19
CA TRP A 73 16.44 -2.40 25.31
C TRP A 73 17.89 -2.90 25.16
N GLN A 74 18.16 -3.81 24.21
CA GLN A 74 19.50 -4.31 23.90
C GLN A 74 20.10 -3.59 22.66
N ALA A 75 19.30 -2.84 21.95
CA ALA A 75 19.73 -2.09 20.77
C ALA A 75 20.29 -0.72 21.21
N ASP A 76 21.28 -0.23 20.47
CA ASP A 76 21.76 1.14 20.65
C ASP A 76 20.62 2.12 20.35
N ALA A 77 20.65 3.26 21.05
CA ALA A 77 19.66 4.31 20.80
C ALA A 77 19.70 4.74 19.33
N PRO A 78 18.55 4.74 18.63
CA PRO A 78 18.52 5.10 17.23
C PRO A 78 19.00 6.54 17.03
N ALA A 79 19.74 6.79 15.96
CA ALA A 79 20.13 8.14 15.60
C ALA A 79 18.86 9.01 15.34
N LEU A 80 18.98 10.31 15.58
CA LEU A 80 17.85 11.23 15.45
C LEU A 80 17.24 11.24 14.03
N ALA A 81 18.06 11.10 13.00
CA ALA A 81 17.62 11.14 11.61
C ALA A 81 16.62 10.03 11.25
N PRO A 82 16.82 8.74 11.54
CA PRO A 82 15.82 7.69 11.35
C PRO A 82 14.52 7.94 12.13
N VAL A 83 14.62 8.44 13.37
CA VAL A 83 13.43 8.74 14.18
C VAL A 83 12.59 9.85 13.55
N LEU A 84 13.24 10.93 13.11
CA LEU A 84 12.56 12.02 12.40
C LEU A 84 11.96 11.56 11.07
N ALA A 85 12.67 10.71 10.32
CA ALA A 85 12.17 10.15 9.08
C ALA A 85 10.92 9.29 9.31
N LEU A 86 10.91 8.43 10.34
CA LEU A 86 9.74 7.63 10.72
C LEU A 86 8.57 8.50 11.19
N ALA A 87 8.84 9.54 11.98
CA ALA A 87 7.82 10.48 12.42
C ALA A 87 7.21 11.25 11.24
N ALA A 88 8.04 11.73 10.32
CA ALA A 88 7.59 12.38 9.09
C ALA A 88 6.75 11.42 8.22
N LEU A 89 7.18 10.18 8.06
CA LEU A 89 6.44 9.14 7.35
C LEU A 89 5.07 8.90 8.00
N ALA A 90 5.01 8.74 9.32
CA ALA A 90 3.76 8.53 10.04
C ALA A 90 2.77 9.70 9.88
N VAL A 91 3.27 10.94 9.96
CA VAL A 91 2.41 12.12 9.83
C VAL A 91 2.01 12.37 8.38
N MET A 92 2.95 12.37 7.44
CA MET A 92 2.68 12.75 6.06
C MET A 92 2.08 11.61 5.23
N SER A 93 2.60 10.40 5.34
CA SER A 93 2.13 9.26 4.52
C SER A 93 0.92 8.56 5.12
N THR A 94 0.64 8.72 6.40
CA THR A 94 -0.52 8.10 7.05
C THR A 94 -1.56 9.15 7.42
N ALA A 95 -1.29 10.03 8.36
CA ALA A 95 -2.30 10.95 8.87
C ALA A 95 -2.82 11.92 7.79
N LEU A 96 -1.90 12.60 7.08
CA LEU A 96 -2.28 13.53 6.01
C LEU A 96 -2.94 12.80 4.84
N ALA A 97 -2.42 11.62 4.45
CA ALA A 97 -2.99 10.82 3.38
C ALA A 97 -4.44 10.40 3.69
N TYR A 98 -4.74 9.97 4.91
CA TYR A 98 -6.11 9.65 5.32
C TYR A 98 -7.03 10.87 5.28
N VAL A 99 -6.58 12.03 5.74
CA VAL A 99 -7.37 13.27 5.67
C VAL A 99 -7.69 13.63 4.22
N LEU A 100 -6.71 13.57 3.32
CA LEU A 100 -6.89 13.84 1.89
C LEU A 100 -7.80 12.79 1.24
N TYR A 101 -7.59 11.51 1.55
CA TYR A 101 -8.40 10.40 1.07
C TYR A 101 -9.88 10.60 1.39
N PHE A 102 -10.21 10.89 2.65
CA PHE A 102 -11.61 11.06 3.07
C PHE A 102 -12.22 12.36 2.53
N ARG A 103 -11.43 13.44 2.40
CA ARG A 103 -11.90 14.66 1.73
C ARG A 103 -12.22 14.41 0.26
N LEU A 104 -11.37 13.67 -0.42
CA LEU A 104 -11.57 13.32 -1.82
C LEU A 104 -12.78 12.40 -1.99
N LEU A 105 -12.90 11.37 -1.13
CA LEU A 105 -14.03 10.46 -1.12
C LEU A 105 -15.37 11.20 -0.93
N ALA A 106 -15.40 12.15 0.00
CA ALA A 106 -16.61 12.94 0.28
C ALA A 106 -16.99 13.89 -0.86
N ARG A 107 -16.01 14.47 -1.56
CA ARG A 107 -16.25 15.46 -2.61
C ARG A 107 -16.43 14.87 -4.00
N ALA A 108 -15.59 13.90 -4.34
CA ALA A 108 -15.49 13.36 -5.70
C ALA A 108 -16.02 11.92 -5.83
N GLY A 109 -16.35 11.28 -4.71
CA GLY A 109 -16.90 9.93 -4.67
C GLY A 109 -15.88 8.82 -4.94
N ALA A 110 -16.34 7.57 -4.82
CA ALA A 110 -15.49 6.38 -4.91
C ALA A 110 -14.88 6.18 -6.32
N THR A 111 -15.55 6.64 -7.37
CA THR A 111 -15.08 6.50 -8.76
C THR A 111 -13.81 7.32 -9.01
N MET A 112 -13.73 8.55 -8.49
CA MET A 112 -12.51 9.35 -8.58
C MET A 112 -11.39 8.80 -7.72
N LEU A 113 -11.74 8.21 -6.58
CA LEU A 113 -10.78 7.58 -5.68
C LEU A 113 -10.10 6.37 -6.32
N SER A 114 -10.84 5.58 -7.13
CA SER A 114 -10.25 4.45 -7.87
C SER A 114 -9.20 4.90 -8.91
N LEU A 115 -9.32 6.11 -9.46
CA LEU A 115 -8.30 6.69 -10.35
C LEU A 115 -6.98 6.97 -9.62
N VAL A 116 -7.04 7.36 -8.35
CA VAL A 116 -5.85 7.57 -7.52
C VAL A 116 -5.08 6.26 -7.37
N THR A 117 -5.78 5.14 -7.19
CA THR A 117 -5.16 3.82 -7.08
C THR A 117 -4.38 3.43 -8.35
N LEU A 118 -4.86 3.87 -9.53
CA LEU A 118 -4.13 3.67 -10.80
C LEU A 118 -2.84 4.52 -10.88
N LEU A 119 -2.83 5.69 -10.24
CA LEU A 119 -1.68 6.57 -10.24
C LEU A 119 -0.57 6.14 -9.28
N ILE A 120 -0.89 5.35 -8.23
CA ILE A 120 0.08 4.93 -7.21
C ILE A 120 1.29 4.20 -7.81
N PRO A 121 1.15 3.14 -8.64
CA PRO A 121 2.30 2.46 -9.22
C PRO A 121 3.14 3.35 -10.13
N ALA A 122 2.47 4.21 -10.92
CA ALA A 122 3.14 5.13 -11.82
C ALA A 122 3.95 6.20 -11.08
N SER A 123 3.35 6.79 -10.03
CA SER A 123 4.03 7.79 -9.18
C SER A 123 5.18 7.18 -8.38
N ALA A 124 5.02 5.93 -7.89
CA ALA A 124 6.08 5.24 -7.18
C ALA A 124 7.31 5.02 -8.08
N LEU A 125 7.09 4.54 -9.31
CA LEU A 125 8.17 4.34 -10.28
C LEU A 125 8.82 5.68 -10.68
N GLY A 126 8.02 6.71 -10.92
CA GLY A 126 8.51 8.05 -11.25
C GLY A 126 9.34 8.67 -10.13
N LEU A 127 8.89 8.58 -8.88
CA LEU A 127 9.62 9.08 -7.72
C LEU A 127 10.89 8.27 -7.44
N GLY A 128 10.86 6.95 -7.59
CA GLY A 128 12.05 6.10 -7.50
C GLY A 128 13.13 6.53 -8.47
N ALA A 129 12.76 6.77 -9.73
CA ALA A 129 13.70 7.26 -10.75
C ALA A 129 14.22 8.68 -10.47
N LEU A 130 13.34 9.61 -10.05
CA LEU A 130 13.72 11.02 -9.87
C LEU A 130 14.48 11.27 -8.57
N VAL A 131 14.05 10.64 -7.47
CA VAL A 131 14.58 10.92 -6.12
C VAL A 131 15.72 9.97 -5.77
N LEU A 132 15.54 8.67 -6.06
CA LEU A 132 16.51 7.63 -5.74
C LEU A 132 17.50 7.37 -6.88
N GLN A 133 17.32 8.05 -8.05
CA GLN A 133 18.15 7.88 -9.24
C GLN A 133 18.19 6.42 -9.72
N GLU A 134 17.11 5.67 -9.48
CA GLU A 134 16.98 4.28 -9.92
C GLU A 134 16.83 4.22 -11.45
N ALA A 135 17.59 3.33 -12.08
CA ALA A 135 17.48 3.11 -13.52
C ALA A 135 16.14 2.44 -13.84
N ILE A 136 15.30 3.10 -14.65
CA ILE A 136 14.08 2.48 -15.16
C ILE A 136 14.46 1.48 -16.24
N MET A 137 14.32 0.20 -15.94
CA MET A 137 14.54 -0.88 -16.89
C MET A 137 13.24 -1.24 -17.63
N MET A 138 13.35 -1.87 -18.80
CA MET A 138 12.17 -2.23 -19.61
C MET A 138 11.18 -3.13 -18.86
N HIS A 139 11.65 -4.03 -18.00
CA HIS A 139 10.77 -4.88 -17.20
C HIS A 139 9.91 -4.09 -16.19
N HIS A 140 10.39 -2.95 -15.67
CA HIS A 140 9.60 -2.07 -14.82
C HIS A 140 8.41 -1.47 -15.58
N LEU A 141 8.64 -1.04 -16.84
CA LEU A 141 7.59 -0.48 -17.70
C LEU A 141 6.56 -1.53 -18.12
N ILE A 142 7.01 -2.72 -18.49
CA ILE A 142 6.13 -3.85 -18.84
C ILE A 142 5.28 -4.25 -17.62
N GLY A 143 5.91 -4.39 -16.46
CA GLY A 143 5.21 -4.72 -15.23
C GLY A 143 4.20 -3.66 -14.82
N LEU A 144 4.55 -2.37 -14.94
CA LEU A 144 3.62 -1.27 -14.70
C LEU A 144 2.42 -1.33 -15.66
N ALA A 145 2.65 -1.53 -16.95
CA ALA A 145 1.58 -1.67 -17.94
C ALA A 145 0.63 -2.84 -17.61
N LEU A 146 1.17 -4.00 -17.22
CA LEU A 146 0.38 -5.16 -16.79
C LEU A 146 -0.44 -4.89 -15.52
N ILE A 147 0.12 -4.15 -14.57
CA ILE A 147 -0.61 -3.74 -13.34
C ILE A 147 -1.75 -2.81 -13.71
N LEU A 148 -1.50 -1.79 -14.50
CA LEU A 148 -2.51 -0.81 -14.93
C LEU A 148 -3.64 -1.47 -15.73
N LEU A 149 -3.32 -2.36 -16.66
CA LEU A 149 -4.32 -3.14 -17.41
C LEU A 149 -5.15 -4.04 -16.47
N GLY A 150 -4.51 -4.70 -15.51
CA GLY A 150 -5.22 -5.50 -14.50
C GLY A 150 -6.18 -4.68 -13.65
N LEU A 151 -5.79 -3.48 -13.23
CA LEU A 151 -6.64 -2.57 -12.47
C LEU A 151 -7.80 -2.04 -13.31
N LEU A 152 -7.55 -1.64 -14.57
CA LEU A 152 -8.59 -1.21 -15.50
C LEU A 152 -9.63 -2.31 -15.78
N ALA A 153 -9.18 -3.56 -15.87
CA ALA A 153 -10.06 -4.71 -16.05
C ALA A 153 -10.98 -4.93 -14.83
N ILE A 154 -10.44 -4.78 -13.61
CA ILE A 154 -11.21 -4.92 -12.36
C ILE A 154 -12.20 -3.77 -12.16
N ASP A 155 -11.84 -2.55 -12.54
CA ASP A 155 -12.68 -1.35 -12.40
C ASP A 155 -13.90 -1.36 -13.36
N GLY A 156 -14.00 -2.38 -14.23
CA GLY A 156 -15.12 -2.57 -15.15
C GLY A 156 -15.21 -1.52 -16.26
N ARG A 157 -14.22 -0.64 -16.40
CA ARG A 157 -14.21 0.40 -17.44
C ARG A 157 -14.06 -0.17 -18.84
N LEU A 158 -13.37 -1.30 -18.98
CA LEU A 158 -13.26 -2.01 -20.26
C LEU A 158 -14.60 -2.59 -20.74
N SER A 159 -15.54 -2.87 -19.84
CA SER A 159 -16.87 -3.38 -20.22
C SER A 159 -17.84 -2.27 -20.66
N LYS A 160 -17.65 -1.03 -20.20
CA LYS A 160 -18.47 0.14 -20.59
C LYS A 160 -18.12 0.70 -21.98
N TRP A 161 -17.01 0.28 -22.57
CA TRP A 161 -16.63 0.68 -23.94
C TRP A 161 -17.23 -0.24 -25.01
N ARG A 162 -17.97 -1.30 -24.62
CA ARG A 162 -18.62 -2.24 -25.54
C ARG A 162 -20.12 -2.09 -25.62
N GLY A 163 -20.72 -1.10 -25.06
CA GLY A 163 -22.13 -0.67 -25.20
C GLY A 163 -22.16 0.80 -25.53
#